data_bbdaee740f2fac4fac9d5256e6977b11
#
_entry.id   bbdaee740f2fac4fac9d5256e6977b11
#
_cell.length_a   1.000
_cell.length_b   1.000
_cell.length_c   1.000
_cell.angle_alpha   90.00
_cell.angle_beta   90.00
_cell.angle_gamma   90.00
#
_symmetry.space_group_name_H-M   'P 1'
#
loop_
_entity.id
_entity.type
_entity.pdbx_description
1 polymer ?
#
loop_
_entity_poly.entity_id
_entity_poly.type
_entity_poly.pdbx_seq_one_letter_code
_entity_poly.pdbx_strand_id
1 'polypeptide(L)'
;MKDYLAHAIPEIEKIISTEQFKLSEEILDLRFALGLSFYETAQFLELDPNDYIKFEYADTDLSPDDYQAIIDKLETHKNYQAIIDNLKTFQED
;
A
#
# COMPACT_ATOMS: atom_id res chain seq x y z
N MET A 1 -27.02 -8.68 -5.42
CA MET A 1 -26.21 -9.44 -4.48
C MET A 1 -25.24 -8.58 -3.67
N LYS A 2 -24.47 -7.72 -4.34
CA LYS A 2 -23.56 -6.81 -3.65
C LYS A 2 -24.30 -5.87 -2.71
N ASP A 3 -25.42 -5.32 -3.17
CA ASP A 3 -26.21 -4.39 -2.38
C ASP A 3 -26.79 -5.07 -1.15
N TYR A 4 -27.16 -6.35 -1.29
CA TYR A 4 -27.69 -7.13 -0.18
C TYR A 4 -26.63 -7.30 0.91
N LEU A 5 -25.39 -7.61 0.53
CA LEU A 5 -24.31 -7.78 1.50
C LEU A 5 -23.95 -6.46 2.19
N ALA A 6 -23.93 -5.37 1.42
CA ALA A 6 -23.63 -4.05 1.98
C ALA A 6 -24.68 -3.64 3.00
N HIS A 7 -25.95 -3.92 2.71
CA HIS A 7 -27.04 -3.62 3.64
C HIS A 7 -27.01 -4.53 4.88
N ALA A 8 -26.58 -5.78 4.70
CA ALA A 8 -26.53 -6.72 5.80
C ALA A 8 -25.37 -6.45 6.76
N ILE A 9 -24.30 -5.81 6.29
CA ILE A 9 -23.10 -5.54 7.09
C ILE A 9 -22.67 -4.10 6.92
N PRO A 10 -23.33 -3.14 7.60
CA PRO A 10 -23.07 -1.72 7.44
C PRO A 10 -21.63 -1.31 7.78
N GLU A 11 -20.98 -2.01 8.73
CA GLU A 11 -19.60 -1.70 9.09
C GLU A 11 -18.64 -1.92 7.92
N ILE A 12 -18.86 -2.99 7.15
CA ILE A 12 -18.02 -3.30 5.99
C ILE A 12 -18.23 -2.24 4.91
N GLU A 13 -19.48 -1.86 4.64
CA GLU A 13 -19.79 -0.81 3.69
C GLU A 13 -19.08 0.49 4.07
N LYS A 14 -19.10 0.83 5.36
CA LYS A 14 -18.49 2.04 5.87
C LYS A 14 -16.98 2.04 5.64
N ILE A 15 -16.32 0.90 5.89
CA ILE A 15 -14.87 0.77 5.68
C ILE A 15 -14.54 0.88 4.19
N ILE A 16 -15.28 0.18 3.33
CA ILE A 16 -15.04 0.15 1.88
C ILE A 16 -15.19 1.54 1.28
N SER A 17 -16.06 2.37 1.83
CA SER A 17 -16.30 3.72 1.29
C SER A 17 -15.28 4.76 1.78
N THR A 18 -14.38 4.40 2.70
CA THR A 18 -13.41 5.37 3.22
C THR A 18 -12.27 5.61 2.24
N GLU A 19 -11.68 6.79 2.36
CA GLU A 19 -10.47 7.12 1.62
C GLU A 19 -9.31 6.23 2.03
N GLN A 20 -9.22 5.89 3.32
CA GLN A 20 -8.18 5.01 3.84
C GLN A 20 -8.21 3.64 3.17
N PHE A 21 -9.37 3.11 2.88
CA PHE A 21 -9.48 1.82 2.18
C PHE A 21 -8.86 1.90 0.78
N LYS A 22 -9.16 2.96 0.04
CA LYS A 22 -8.61 3.15 -1.30
C LYS A 22 -7.10 3.28 -1.28
N LEU A 23 -6.59 4.05 -0.31
CA LEU A 23 -5.15 4.24 -0.17
C LEU A 23 -4.46 2.96 0.28
N SER A 24 -5.12 2.19 1.13
CA SER A 24 -4.62 0.87 1.55
C SER A 24 -4.47 -0.07 0.34
N GLU A 25 -5.43 -0.05 -0.57
CA GLU A 25 -5.34 -0.85 -1.79
C GLU A 25 -4.15 -0.43 -2.65
N GLU A 26 -3.88 0.87 -2.76
CA GLU A 26 -2.71 1.36 -3.49
C GLU A 26 -1.41 0.86 -2.87
N ILE A 27 -1.34 0.85 -1.53
CA ILE A 27 -0.15 0.35 -0.84
C ILE A 27 0.07 -1.13 -1.18
N LEU A 28 -1.00 -1.92 -1.14
CA LEU A 28 -0.90 -3.34 -1.46
C LEU A 28 -0.48 -3.57 -2.91
N ASP A 29 -1.05 -2.81 -3.83
CA ASP A 29 -0.69 -2.89 -5.24
C ASP A 29 0.78 -2.59 -5.46
N LEU A 30 1.29 -1.54 -4.83
CA LEU A 30 2.71 -1.18 -4.92
C LEU A 30 3.59 -2.25 -4.30
N ARG A 31 3.19 -2.77 -3.14
CA ARG A 31 3.96 -3.83 -2.49
C ARG A 31 4.09 -5.06 -3.40
N PHE A 32 2.98 -5.48 -4.01
CA PHE A 32 3.01 -6.63 -4.92
C PHE A 32 3.81 -6.33 -6.18
N ALA A 33 3.69 -5.12 -6.71
CA ALA A 33 4.46 -4.72 -7.90
C ALA A 33 5.96 -4.73 -7.62
N LEU A 34 6.36 -4.40 -6.40
CA LEU A 34 7.77 -4.41 -5.99
C LEU A 34 8.25 -5.79 -5.57
N GLY A 35 7.36 -6.76 -5.43
CA GLY A 35 7.71 -8.10 -4.99
C GLY A 35 8.13 -8.19 -3.54
N LEU A 36 7.68 -7.24 -2.70
CA LEU A 36 8.05 -7.20 -1.30
C LEU A 36 7.06 -7.98 -0.44
N SER A 37 7.59 -8.70 0.55
CA SER A 37 6.75 -9.32 1.56
C SER A 37 6.25 -8.26 2.54
N PHE A 38 5.31 -8.63 3.40
CA PHE A 38 4.82 -7.78 4.47
C PHE A 38 5.96 -7.24 5.34
N TYR A 39 6.83 -8.14 5.80
CA TYR A 39 7.92 -7.75 6.70
C TYR A 39 8.98 -6.92 5.98
N GLU A 40 9.27 -7.25 4.73
CA GLU A 40 10.22 -6.46 3.95
C GLU A 40 9.72 -5.03 3.73
N THR A 41 8.42 -4.88 3.50
CA THR A 41 7.83 -3.56 3.32
C THR A 41 7.90 -2.74 4.60
N ALA A 42 7.55 -3.34 5.74
CA ALA A 42 7.65 -2.67 7.03
C ALA A 42 9.07 -2.24 7.30
N GLN A 43 10.04 -3.09 7.03
CA GLN A 43 11.45 -2.79 7.22
C GLN A 43 11.91 -1.65 6.31
N PHE A 44 11.51 -1.68 5.05
CA PHE A 44 11.83 -0.62 4.10
C PHE A 44 11.29 0.74 4.56
N LEU A 45 10.08 0.74 5.10
CA LEU A 45 9.43 1.95 5.58
C LEU A 45 9.90 2.36 6.97
N GLU A 46 10.77 1.56 7.59
CA GLU A 46 11.25 1.79 8.96
C GLU A 46 10.11 1.82 9.97
N LEU A 47 9.13 0.97 9.76
CA LEU A 47 7.97 0.83 10.64
C LEU A 47 8.00 -0.52 11.35
N ASP A 48 7.53 -0.52 12.60
CA ASP A 48 7.24 -1.77 13.29
C ASP A 48 6.13 -2.51 12.53
N PRO A 49 6.22 -3.84 12.35
CA PRO A 49 5.17 -4.59 11.67
C PRO A 49 3.78 -4.37 12.26
N ASN A 50 3.68 -4.18 13.58
CA ASN A 50 2.40 -3.91 14.22
C ASN A 50 1.83 -2.55 13.84
N ASP A 51 2.68 -1.58 13.52
CA ASP A 51 2.24 -0.28 13.05
C ASP A 51 1.91 -0.33 11.55
N TYR A 52 2.74 -1.03 10.78
CA TYR A 52 2.52 -1.12 9.35
C TYR A 52 1.23 -1.84 8.99
N ILE A 53 0.87 -2.89 9.75
CA ILE A 53 -0.32 -3.68 9.44
C ILE A 53 -1.59 -2.83 9.45
N LYS A 54 -1.61 -1.75 10.23
CA LYS A 54 -2.75 -0.83 10.27
C LYS A 54 -3.02 -0.23 8.89
N PHE A 55 -1.98 0.06 8.14
CA PHE A 55 -2.11 0.60 6.79
C PHE A 55 -2.68 -0.43 5.81
N GLU A 56 -2.38 -1.70 6.01
CA GLU A 56 -2.92 -2.75 5.13
C GLU A 56 -4.38 -3.08 5.45
N TYR A 57 -4.82 -2.79 6.67
CA TYR A 57 -6.20 -3.03 7.09
C TYR A 57 -7.10 -1.79 6.99
N ALA A 58 -6.59 -0.72 6.40
CA ALA A 58 -7.36 0.51 6.20
C ALA A 58 -7.87 1.10 7.52
N ASP A 59 -6.99 1.17 8.53
CA ASP A 59 -7.31 1.73 9.83
C ASP A 59 -7.69 3.19 9.68
N THR A 60 -8.89 3.56 10.14
CA THR A 60 -9.41 4.91 10.02
C THR A 60 -8.91 5.86 11.09
N ASP A 61 -8.17 5.36 12.08
CA ASP A 61 -7.50 6.22 13.05
C ASP A 61 -6.28 6.93 12.45
N LEU A 62 -5.79 6.43 11.31
CA LEU A 62 -4.70 7.06 10.58
C LEU A 62 -5.28 8.00 9.52
N SER A 63 -4.61 9.13 9.32
CA SER A 63 -5.08 10.11 8.34
C SER A 63 -4.73 9.68 6.91
N PRO A 64 -5.48 10.16 5.89
CA PRO A 64 -5.09 9.92 4.51
C PRO A 64 -3.68 10.41 4.18
N ASP A 65 -3.22 11.47 4.82
CA ASP A 65 -1.85 11.97 4.62
C ASP A 65 -0.80 10.96 5.06
N ASP A 66 -1.08 10.22 6.14
CA ASP A 66 -0.18 9.16 6.60
C ASP A 66 -0.03 8.07 5.55
N TYR A 67 -1.16 7.68 4.94
CA TYR A 67 -1.15 6.69 3.85
C TYR A 67 -0.41 7.21 2.63
N GLN A 68 -0.64 8.47 2.27
CA GLN A 68 0.00 9.06 1.10
C GLN A 68 1.51 9.11 1.26
N ALA A 69 2.01 9.38 2.46
CA ALA A 69 3.44 9.39 2.74
C ALA A 69 4.07 8.02 2.44
N ILE A 70 3.36 6.95 2.80
CA ILE A 70 3.84 5.59 2.53
C ILE A 70 3.79 5.30 1.02
N ILE A 71 2.72 5.68 0.36
CA ILE A 71 2.58 5.50 -1.08
C ILE A 71 3.71 6.21 -1.82
N ASP A 72 4.01 7.43 -1.43
CA ASP A 72 5.07 8.22 -2.06
C ASP A 72 6.44 7.53 -1.92
N LYS A 73 6.72 6.97 -0.76
CA LYS A 73 7.97 6.23 -0.54
C LYS A 73 8.06 4.99 -1.42
N LEU A 74 6.97 4.24 -1.52
CA LEU A 74 6.94 3.03 -2.34
C LEU A 74 7.02 3.36 -3.82
N GLU A 75 6.35 4.41 -4.28
CA GLU A 75 6.43 4.84 -5.66
C GLU A 75 7.83 5.32 -6.02
N THR A 76 8.47 6.05 -5.13
CA THR A 76 9.84 6.51 -5.34
C THR A 76 10.79 5.33 -5.48
N HIS A 77 10.63 4.32 -4.63
CA HIS A 77 11.45 3.11 -4.71
C HIS A 77 11.21 2.36 -6.03
N LYS A 78 9.95 2.26 -6.45
CA LYS A 78 9.60 1.60 -7.71
C LYS A 78 10.26 2.30 -8.90
N ASN A 79 10.20 3.64 -8.92
CA ASN A 79 10.80 4.42 -9.99
C ASN A 79 12.32 4.29 -9.99
N TYR A 80 12.92 4.31 -8.80
CA TYR A 80 14.37 4.15 -8.66
C TYR A 80 14.80 2.78 -9.16
N GLN A 81 14.05 1.73 -8.83
CA GLN A 81 14.36 0.38 -9.27
C GLN A 81 14.29 0.25 -10.79
N ALA A 82 13.30 0.89 -11.42
CA ALA A 82 13.19 0.90 -12.87
C ALA A 82 14.40 1.56 -13.54
N ILE A 83 14.90 2.66 -12.95
CA ILE A 83 16.09 3.35 -13.46
C ILE A 83 17.31 2.45 -13.34
N ILE A 84 17.49 1.77 -12.21
CA ILE A 84 18.62 0.85 -12.02
C ILE A 84 18.56 -0.28 -13.04
N ASP A 85 17.39 -0.86 -13.27
CA ASP A 85 17.23 -1.94 -14.22
C ASP A 85 17.60 -1.50 -15.64
N ASN A 86 17.18 -0.28 -16.01
CA ASN A 86 17.54 0.28 -17.31
C ASN A 86 19.04 0.49 -17.44
N LEU A 87 19.69 0.97 -16.39
CA LEU A 87 21.14 1.18 -16.40
C LEU A 87 21.89 -0.14 -16.53
N LYS A 88 21.42 -1.18 -15.84
CA LYS A 88 22.04 -2.51 -15.94
C LYS A 88 21.95 -3.06 -17.35
N THR A 89 20.79 -2.94 -17.98
CA THR A 89 20.59 -3.38 -19.35
C THR A 89 21.52 -2.62 -20.30
N PHE A 90 21.65 -1.31 -20.11
CA PHE A 90 22.52 -0.47 -20.91
C PHE A 90 23.99 -0.87 -20.74
N GLN A 91 24.41 -1.19 -19.54
CA GLN A 91 25.81 -1.54 -19.24
C GLN A 91 26.21 -2.91 -19.78
N GLU A 92 25.27 -3.80 -19.97
CA GLU A 92 25.55 -5.13 -20.48
C GLU A 92 25.85 -5.15 -21.99
N ASP A 93 25.48 -4.10 -22.67
CA ASP A 93 25.78 -3.93 -24.09
C ASP A 93 27.20 -3.42 -24.30
#